data_915608b1fdabfda3a5396bf4d43b0266
#
_entry.id   915608b1fdabfda3a5396bf4d43b0266
#
_cell.length_a   1.000
_cell.length_b   1.000
_cell.length_c   1.000
_cell.angle_alpha   90.00
_cell.angle_beta   90.00
_cell.angle_gamma   90.00
#
_symmetry.space_group_name_H-M   'P 1'
#
loop_
_entity.id
_entity.type
_entity.pdbx_description
1 polymer ?
#
loop_
_entity_poly.entity_id
_entity_poly.type
_entity_poly.pdbx_seq_one_letter_code
_entity_poly.pdbx_strand_id
1 'polypeptide(L)'
;IIDTPGHVDFTVEVQRSLRVLDGSVTVLAAKGGVEPQSETVWRQADEYKVPRMVYVNKMDTMGADFFRCIKMLHDRLHANGVAIQLPIGQEDTFRGIVDLVDMNAEVYYDDMGNDMRTEEIPEDMREQAEEYHNILVEAVAENDEELMEKYLEGEEITLSLIHISEPTRH
;
A
#
# COMPACT_ATOMS: atom_id res chain seq x y z
N ILE A 1 -6.89 -10.73 14.61
CA ILE A 1 -7.13 -9.41 14.00
C ILE A 1 -7.78 -8.55 15.07
N ILE A 2 -7.24 -7.35 15.28
CA ILE A 2 -7.80 -6.34 16.19
C ILE A 2 -8.27 -5.18 15.30
N ASP A 3 -9.57 -4.91 15.29
CA ASP A 3 -10.15 -3.78 14.59
C ASP A 3 -10.33 -2.63 15.55
N THR A 4 -9.83 -1.43 15.18
CA THR A 4 -9.92 -0.23 16.01
C THR A 4 -10.60 0.89 15.22
N PRO A 5 -11.68 1.49 15.77
CA PRO A 5 -12.33 2.63 15.12
C PRO A 5 -11.38 3.83 15.01
N GLY A 6 -11.47 4.56 13.90
CA GLY A 6 -10.65 5.77 13.66
C GLY A 6 -11.08 7.02 14.43
N HIS A 7 -11.87 6.91 15.51
CA HIS A 7 -12.34 8.07 16.30
C HIS A 7 -11.36 8.42 17.42
N VAL A 8 -11.25 9.71 17.73
CA VAL A 8 -10.34 10.27 18.75
C VAL A 8 -10.53 9.65 20.13
N ASP A 9 -11.76 9.24 20.46
CA ASP A 9 -12.12 8.66 21.76
C ASP A 9 -11.48 7.28 22.02
N PHE A 10 -10.99 6.61 20.96
CA PHE A 10 -10.39 5.27 21.05
C PHE A 10 -8.86 5.27 21.03
N THR A 11 -8.21 6.42 21.20
CA THR A 11 -6.74 6.54 21.15
C THR A 11 -6.02 5.62 22.14
N VAL A 12 -6.58 5.43 23.35
CA VAL A 12 -6.01 4.56 24.39
C VAL A 12 -6.09 3.08 23.99
N GLU A 13 -7.18 2.68 23.35
CA GLU A 13 -7.38 1.31 22.88
C GLU A 13 -6.44 0.98 21.72
N VAL A 14 -6.27 1.92 20.78
CA VAL A 14 -5.28 1.84 19.70
C VAL A 14 -3.88 1.68 20.28
N GLN A 15 -3.49 2.50 21.25
CA GLN A 15 -2.17 2.43 21.88
C GLN A 15 -1.92 1.11 22.61
N ARG A 16 -2.93 0.55 23.27
CA ARG A 16 -2.83 -0.77 23.90
C ARG A 16 -2.63 -1.89 22.87
N SER A 17 -3.36 -1.80 21.77
CA SER A 17 -3.26 -2.75 20.66
C SER A 17 -1.88 -2.74 20.01
N LEU A 18 -1.32 -1.56 19.74
CA LEU A 18 -0.01 -1.39 19.10
C LEU A 18 1.14 -2.12 19.81
N ARG A 19 1.03 -2.35 21.12
CA ARG A 19 2.06 -3.06 21.92
C ARG A 19 2.20 -4.53 21.57
N VAL A 20 1.17 -5.14 21.01
CA VAL A 20 1.09 -6.59 20.75
C VAL A 20 0.96 -6.92 19.25
N LEU A 21 0.96 -5.90 18.38
CA LEU A 21 0.82 -6.10 16.94
C LEU A 21 2.18 -6.37 16.28
N ASP A 22 2.19 -7.35 15.38
CA ASP A 22 3.32 -7.62 14.48
C ASP A 22 3.32 -6.69 13.27
N GLY A 23 2.15 -6.22 12.87
CA GLY A 23 1.95 -5.25 11.80
C GLY A 23 0.56 -4.64 11.85
N SER A 24 0.35 -3.55 11.13
CA SER A 24 -0.95 -2.88 11.07
C SER A 24 -1.32 -2.48 9.65
N VAL A 25 -2.62 -2.45 9.37
CA VAL A 25 -3.17 -1.89 8.13
C VAL A 25 -3.86 -0.57 8.47
N THR A 26 -3.33 0.52 7.93
CA THR A 26 -3.94 1.85 8.06
C THR A 26 -4.86 2.09 6.86
N VAL A 27 -6.14 2.29 7.11
CA VAL A 27 -7.13 2.57 6.06
C VAL A 27 -7.31 4.08 5.92
N LEU A 28 -7.01 4.61 4.74
CA LEU A 28 -7.23 6.01 4.38
C LEU A 28 -8.37 6.13 3.37
N ALA A 29 -9.22 7.13 3.52
CA ALA A 29 -10.20 7.46 2.49
C ALA A 29 -9.48 8.19 1.33
N ALA A 30 -9.65 7.72 0.10
CA ALA A 30 -9.00 8.29 -1.09
C ALA A 30 -9.29 9.80 -1.29
N LYS A 31 -10.45 10.26 -0.84
CA LYS A 31 -10.84 11.67 -0.87
C LYS A 31 -10.14 12.51 0.22
N GLY A 32 -10.04 12.01 1.45
CA GLY A 32 -9.48 12.73 2.59
C GLY A 32 -7.96 12.62 2.68
N GLY A 33 -7.44 11.46 2.33
CA GLY A 33 -6.03 11.12 2.51
C GLY A 33 -5.64 11.07 3.98
N VAL A 34 -4.49 11.66 4.32
CA VAL A 34 -4.01 11.72 5.71
C VAL A 34 -4.73 12.82 6.47
N GLU A 35 -5.49 12.44 7.48
CA GLU A 35 -6.22 13.32 8.40
C GLU A 35 -5.47 13.44 9.73
N PRO A 36 -5.78 14.45 10.59
CA PRO A 36 -5.09 14.64 11.88
C PRO A 36 -5.14 13.41 12.79
N GLN A 37 -6.21 12.65 12.72
CA GLN A 37 -6.37 11.40 13.49
C GLN A 37 -5.40 10.32 12.98
N SER A 38 -5.27 10.20 11.66
CA SER A 38 -4.31 9.29 11.03
C SER A 38 -2.87 9.62 11.44
N GLU A 39 -2.54 10.92 11.51
CA GLU A 39 -1.21 11.37 11.96
C GLU A 39 -0.93 10.96 13.42
N THR A 40 -1.93 11.06 14.29
CA THR A 40 -1.78 10.69 15.71
C THR A 40 -1.50 9.20 15.86
N VAL A 41 -2.31 8.36 15.20
CA VAL A 41 -2.13 6.90 15.23
C VAL A 41 -0.82 6.49 14.58
N TRP A 42 -0.43 7.17 13.50
CA TRP A 42 0.83 6.92 12.81
C TRP A 42 2.04 7.14 13.71
N ARG A 43 2.09 8.28 14.43
CA ARG A 43 3.17 8.57 15.39
C ARG A 43 3.23 7.57 16.53
N GLN A 44 2.08 7.10 17.01
CA GLN A 44 2.04 6.04 18.02
C GLN A 44 2.61 4.72 17.48
N ALA A 45 2.28 4.36 16.24
CA ALA A 45 2.83 3.17 15.62
C ALA A 45 4.35 3.28 15.39
N ASP A 46 4.88 4.49 15.12
CA ASP A 46 6.33 4.75 15.07
C ASP A 46 7.01 4.49 16.41
N GLU A 47 6.41 4.96 17.51
CA GLU A 47 6.92 4.75 18.87
C GLU A 47 7.07 3.26 19.19
N TYR A 48 6.12 2.44 18.76
CA TYR A 48 6.15 0.98 18.95
C TYR A 48 6.84 0.21 17.83
N LYS A 49 7.38 0.90 16.81
CA LYS A 49 8.06 0.31 15.64
C LYS A 49 7.21 -0.76 14.93
N VAL A 50 5.91 -0.53 14.82
CA VAL A 50 4.98 -1.44 14.15
C VAL A 50 5.07 -1.22 12.64
N PRO A 51 5.40 -2.24 11.84
CA PRO A 51 5.34 -2.17 10.38
C PRO A 51 3.92 -1.88 9.91
N ARG A 52 3.80 -1.11 8.83
CA ARG A 52 2.50 -0.66 8.34
C ARG A 52 2.32 -0.89 6.86
N MET A 53 1.12 -1.35 6.52
CA MET A 53 0.58 -1.30 5.19
C MET A 53 -0.51 -0.22 5.15
N VAL A 54 -0.62 0.51 4.05
CA VAL A 54 -1.66 1.51 3.86
C VAL A 54 -2.64 1.01 2.80
N TYR A 55 -3.92 1.02 3.15
CA TYR A 55 -5.01 0.71 2.23
C TYR A 55 -5.78 1.97 1.90
N VAL A 56 -5.77 2.37 0.62
CA VAL A 56 -6.52 3.54 0.14
C VAL A 56 -7.91 3.08 -0.28
N ASN A 57 -8.91 3.41 0.53
CA ASN A 57 -10.28 2.96 0.38
C ASN A 57 -11.16 4.04 -0.28
N LYS A 58 -12.31 3.62 -0.81
CA LYS A 58 -13.32 4.49 -1.43
C LYS A 58 -12.78 5.22 -2.67
N MET A 59 -12.11 4.48 -3.54
CA MET A 59 -11.61 5.01 -4.83
C MET A 59 -12.74 5.40 -5.80
N ASP A 60 -13.94 4.90 -5.58
CA ASP A 60 -15.18 5.18 -6.29
C ASP A 60 -15.86 6.51 -5.89
N THR A 61 -15.38 7.15 -4.84
CA THR A 61 -15.99 8.39 -4.32
C THR A 61 -15.48 9.62 -5.09
N MET A 62 -16.38 10.57 -5.36
CA MET A 62 -16.04 11.86 -5.99
C MET A 62 -14.96 12.60 -5.18
N GLY A 63 -13.85 12.97 -5.82
CA GLY A 63 -12.67 13.59 -5.22
C GLY A 63 -11.64 12.57 -4.72
N ALA A 64 -11.79 11.28 -5.05
CA ALA A 64 -10.79 10.26 -4.76
C ALA A 64 -9.53 10.48 -5.59
N ASP A 65 -8.36 10.41 -4.94
CA ASP A 65 -7.07 10.56 -5.58
C ASP A 65 -6.01 9.74 -4.84
N PHE A 66 -5.59 8.64 -5.44
CA PHE A 66 -4.60 7.72 -4.88
C PHE A 66 -3.21 8.36 -4.76
N PHE A 67 -2.75 9.02 -5.81
CA PHE A 67 -1.41 9.62 -5.84
C PHE A 67 -1.27 10.77 -4.87
N ARG A 68 -2.35 11.53 -4.66
CA ARG A 68 -2.41 12.53 -3.60
C ARG A 68 -2.28 11.89 -2.22
N CYS A 69 -2.89 10.74 -1.99
CA CYS A 69 -2.73 10.01 -0.72
C CYS A 69 -1.27 9.61 -0.49
N ILE A 70 -0.58 9.04 -1.49
CA ILE A 70 0.85 8.72 -1.39
C ILE A 70 1.68 9.96 -1.09
N LYS A 71 1.42 11.07 -1.82
CA LYS A 71 2.11 12.33 -1.56
C LYS A 71 1.88 12.83 -0.14
N MET A 72 0.67 12.73 0.39
CA MET A 72 0.37 13.11 1.77
C MET A 72 1.06 12.23 2.80
N LEU A 73 1.23 10.92 2.54
CA LEU A 73 2.03 10.03 3.40
C LEU A 73 3.47 10.54 3.49
N HIS A 74 4.06 10.92 2.37
CA HIS A 74 5.42 11.46 2.34
C HIS A 74 5.50 12.84 3.03
N ASP A 75 4.64 13.79 2.65
CA ASP A 75 4.73 15.18 3.07
C ASP A 75 4.35 15.39 4.54
N ARG A 76 3.36 14.65 5.06
CA ARG A 76 2.84 14.80 6.41
C ARG A 76 3.38 13.81 7.42
N LEU A 77 3.62 12.58 6.98
CA LEU A 77 4.04 11.48 7.87
C LEU A 77 5.53 11.15 7.71
N HIS A 78 6.21 11.77 6.73
CA HIS A 78 7.59 11.47 6.36
C HIS A 78 7.84 9.98 6.12
N ALA A 79 6.80 9.29 5.64
CA ALA A 79 6.83 7.87 5.34
C ALA A 79 7.32 7.65 3.92
N ASN A 80 8.23 6.71 3.74
CA ASN A 80 8.62 6.23 2.41
C ASN A 80 7.58 5.21 1.93
N GLY A 81 6.44 5.71 1.45
CA GLY A 81 5.36 4.87 0.95
C GLY A 81 5.65 4.36 -0.44
N VAL A 82 5.79 3.06 -0.59
CA VAL A 82 5.96 2.38 -1.88
C VAL A 82 4.64 1.71 -2.27
N ALA A 83 4.17 2.00 -3.47
CA ALA A 83 2.95 1.38 -3.99
C ALA A 83 3.21 -0.08 -4.36
N ILE A 84 2.33 -0.97 -3.93
CA ILE A 84 2.30 -2.39 -4.35
C ILE A 84 1.15 -2.65 -5.34
N GLN A 85 0.20 -1.73 -5.41
CA GLN A 85 -0.94 -1.77 -6.34
C GLN A 85 -1.24 -0.36 -6.82
N LEU A 86 -1.74 -0.23 -8.07
CA LEU A 86 -2.22 1.02 -8.64
C LEU A 86 -3.70 0.91 -9.01
N PRO A 87 -4.51 1.95 -8.81
CA PRO A 87 -5.91 1.93 -9.22
C PRO A 87 -6.06 2.05 -10.74
N ILE A 88 -6.99 1.30 -11.31
CA ILE A 88 -7.44 1.45 -12.69
C ILE A 88 -8.65 2.37 -12.70
N GLY A 89 -8.44 3.63 -13.10
CA GLY A 89 -9.43 4.68 -13.01
C GLY A 89 -9.59 5.26 -11.60
N GLN A 90 -10.49 6.20 -11.47
CA GLN A 90 -10.87 6.85 -10.21
C GLN A 90 -12.31 7.31 -10.27
N GLU A 91 -12.92 7.55 -9.12
CA GLU A 91 -14.32 7.96 -9.02
C GLU A 91 -15.24 6.96 -9.75
N ASP A 92 -16.11 7.45 -10.62
CA ASP A 92 -17.05 6.66 -11.43
C ASP A 92 -16.37 5.79 -12.50
N THR A 93 -15.09 6.04 -12.80
CA THR A 93 -14.30 5.24 -13.73
C THR A 93 -13.44 4.17 -13.02
N PHE A 94 -13.45 4.11 -11.69
CA PHE A 94 -12.73 3.08 -10.95
C PHE A 94 -13.30 1.70 -11.26
N ARG A 95 -12.47 0.81 -11.78
CA ARG A 95 -12.89 -0.53 -12.21
C ARG A 95 -11.99 -1.67 -11.77
N GLY A 96 -10.88 -1.37 -11.10
CA GLY A 96 -9.95 -2.41 -10.70
C GLY A 96 -8.62 -1.87 -10.21
N ILE A 97 -7.66 -2.76 -10.10
CA ILE A 97 -6.30 -2.48 -9.65
C ILE A 97 -5.29 -3.17 -10.55
N VAL A 98 -4.12 -2.56 -10.70
CA VAL A 98 -2.91 -3.20 -11.23
C VAL A 98 -2.13 -3.72 -10.05
N ASP A 99 -1.81 -5.00 -10.02
CA ASP A 99 -0.87 -5.60 -9.08
C ASP A 99 0.54 -5.44 -9.64
N LEU A 100 1.39 -4.73 -8.90
CA LEU A 100 2.76 -4.43 -9.30
C LEU A 100 3.73 -5.58 -8.99
N VAL A 101 3.32 -6.54 -8.19
CA VAL A 101 4.14 -7.70 -7.85
C VAL A 101 4.02 -8.75 -8.94
N ASP A 102 2.78 -9.12 -9.30
CA ASP A 102 2.47 -10.09 -10.34
C ASP A 102 2.42 -9.48 -11.76
N MET A 103 2.48 -8.15 -11.86
CA MET A 103 2.40 -7.39 -13.11
C MET A 103 1.19 -7.79 -13.96
N ASN A 104 0.03 -7.82 -13.32
CA ASN A 104 -1.25 -8.08 -13.95
C ASN A 104 -2.32 -7.07 -13.46
N ALA A 105 -3.53 -7.15 -14.01
CA ALA A 105 -4.64 -6.32 -13.63
C ALA A 105 -5.79 -7.18 -13.08
N GLU A 106 -6.36 -6.76 -11.95
CA GLU A 106 -7.60 -7.31 -11.38
C GLU A 106 -8.74 -6.36 -11.68
N VAL A 107 -9.65 -6.74 -12.57
CA VAL A 107 -10.75 -5.91 -13.06
C VAL A 107 -12.08 -6.43 -12.54
N TYR A 108 -12.88 -5.53 -11.97
CA TYR A 108 -14.23 -5.82 -11.48
C TYR A 108 -15.25 -5.53 -12.56
N TYR A 109 -16.13 -6.50 -12.85
CA TYR A 109 -17.18 -6.42 -13.86
C TYR A 109 -18.57 -6.24 -13.26
N ASP A 110 -18.68 -6.27 -11.94
CA ASP A 110 -19.91 -6.00 -11.21
C ASP A 110 -19.67 -5.05 -10.02
N ASP A 111 -20.68 -4.30 -9.63
CA ASP A 111 -20.62 -3.34 -8.52
C ASP A 111 -20.42 -4.00 -7.14
N MET A 112 -20.67 -5.31 -7.05
CA MET A 112 -20.53 -6.08 -5.82
C MET A 112 -19.18 -6.76 -5.66
N GLY A 113 -18.32 -6.70 -6.70
CA GLY A 113 -17.00 -7.31 -6.69
C GLY A 113 -17.01 -8.86 -6.77
N ASN A 114 -18.12 -9.46 -7.21
CA ASN A 114 -18.23 -10.90 -7.33
C ASN A 114 -17.65 -11.43 -8.66
N ASP A 115 -17.67 -10.63 -9.72
CA ASP A 115 -17.05 -10.95 -11.01
C ASP A 115 -15.74 -10.17 -11.14
N MET A 116 -14.70 -10.70 -10.54
CA MET A 116 -13.32 -10.19 -10.66
C MET A 116 -12.54 -11.09 -11.61
N ARG A 117 -11.82 -10.48 -12.54
CA ARG A 117 -11.00 -11.20 -13.53
C ARG A 117 -9.58 -10.66 -13.54
N THR A 118 -8.62 -11.58 -13.64
CA THR A 118 -7.22 -11.25 -13.85
C THR A 118 -6.99 -11.10 -15.36
N GLU A 119 -6.46 -9.95 -15.76
CA GLU A 119 -6.23 -9.56 -17.15
C GLU A 119 -4.83 -8.97 -17.32
N GLU A 120 -4.46 -8.70 -18.56
CA GLU A 120 -3.24 -7.94 -18.83
C GLU A 120 -3.42 -6.47 -18.39
N ILE A 121 -2.30 -5.85 -17.99
CA ILE A 121 -2.30 -4.43 -17.65
C ILE A 121 -2.78 -3.60 -18.85
N PRO A 122 -3.72 -2.65 -18.66
CA PRO A 122 -4.16 -1.75 -19.72
C PRO A 122 -2.96 -1.04 -20.38
N GLU A 123 -3.00 -0.92 -21.71
CA GLU A 123 -1.86 -0.41 -22.49
C GLU A 123 -1.45 1.01 -22.07
N ASP A 124 -2.41 1.84 -21.70
CA ASP A 124 -2.22 3.20 -21.20
C ASP A 124 -1.59 3.28 -19.80
N MET A 125 -1.57 2.17 -19.07
CA MET A 125 -0.97 2.06 -17.73
C MET A 125 0.34 1.27 -17.69
N ARG A 126 0.77 0.64 -18.80
CA ARG A 126 1.96 -0.23 -18.81
C ARG A 126 3.23 0.50 -18.40
N GLU A 127 3.48 1.66 -18.99
CA GLU A 127 4.68 2.47 -18.67
C GLU A 127 4.69 2.88 -17.20
N GLN A 128 3.55 3.32 -16.67
CA GLN A 128 3.42 3.68 -15.26
C GLN A 128 3.57 2.46 -14.35
N ALA A 129 2.99 1.32 -14.71
CA ALA A 129 3.13 0.09 -13.93
C ALA A 129 4.58 -0.40 -13.87
N GLU A 130 5.31 -0.34 -15.00
CA GLU A 130 6.74 -0.69 -15.05
C GLU A 130 7.59 0.26 -14.20
N GLU A 131 7.31 1.57 -14.24
CA GLU A 131 8.00 2.55 -13.39
C GLU A 131 7.80 2.24 -11.90
N TYR A 132 6.55 2.03 -11.47
CA TYR A 132 6.24 1.74 -10.06
C TYR A 132 6.70 0.35 -9.63
N HIS A 133 6.70 -0.64 -10.53
CA HIS A 133 7.29 -1.95 -10.27
C HIS A 133 8.80 -1.83 -9.99
N ASN A 134 9.53 -1.06 -10.79
CA ASN A 134 10.96 -0.84 -10.57
C ASN A 134 11.23 -0.15 -9.22
N ILE A 135 10.42 0.85 -8.85
CA ILE A 135 10.50 1.50 -7.53
C ILE A 135 10.25 0.48 -6.41
N LEU A 136 9.27 -0.40 -6.57
CA LEU A 136 8.96 -1.45 -5.61
C LEU A 136 10.14 -2.43 -5.46
N VAL A 137 10.68 -2.91 -6.56
CA VAL A 137 11.82 -3.84 -6.58
C VAL A 137 13.05 -3.21 -5.93
N GLU A 138 13.36 -1.96 -6.24
CA GLU A 138 14.46 -1.21 -5.64
C GLU A 138 14.29 -1.08 -4.12
N ALA A 139 13.09 -0.69 -3.66
CA ALA A 139 12.79 -0.54 -2.23
C ALA A 139 12.87 -1.87 -1.46
N VAL A 140 12.51 -2.98 -2.09
CA VAL A 140 12.67 -4.32 -1.50
C VAL A 140 14.13 -4.72 -1.45
N ALA A 141 14.88 -4.50 -2.52
CA ALA A 141 16.30 -4.84 -2.63
C ALA A 141 17.16 -4.05 -1.61
N GLU A 142 16.80 -2.79 -1.30
CA GLU A 142 17.50 -1.99 -0.28
C GLU A 142 17.50 -2.64 1.13
N ASN A 143 16.55 -3.52 1.40
CA ASN A 143 16.41 -4.17 2.71
C ASN A 143 17.12 -5.52 2.82
N ASP A 144 17.67 -6.05 1.72
CA ASP A 144 18.30 -7.37 1.65
C ASP A 144 19.51 -7.34 0.72
N GLU A 145 20.71 -7.64 1.24
CA GLU A 145 21.96 -7.61 0.47
C GLU A 145 21.96 -8.60 -0.71
N GLU A 146 21.35 -9.79 -0.54
CA GLU A 146 21.26 -10.80 -1.59
C GLU A 146 20.33 -10.35 -2.72
N LEU A 147 19.21 -9.70 -2.37
CA LEU A 147 18.28 -9.14 -3.36
C LEU A 147 18.88 -7.93 -4.08
N MET A 148 19.66 -7.11 -3.37
CA MET A 148 20.37 -5.99 -3.98
C MET A 148 21.42 -6.48 -5.00
N GLU A 149 22.16 -7.53 -4.70
CA GLU A 149 23.13 -8.12 -5.65
C GLU A 149 22.44 -8.63 -6.92
N LYS A 150 21.34 -9.36 -6.76
CA LYS A 150 20.51 -9.85 -7.91
C LYS A 150 19.92 -8.70 -8.72
N TYR A 151 19.43 -7.65 -8.05
CA TYR A 151 18.92 -6.46 -8.74
C TYR A 151 19.98 -5.77 -9.59
N LEU A 152 21.20 -5.61 -9.05
CA LEU A 152 22.32 -4.99 -9.76
C LEU A 152 22.84 -5.87 -10.91
N GLU A 153 22.72 -7.19 -10.82
CA GLU A 153 23.04 -8.12 -11.88
C GLU A 153 21.97 -8.21 -12.98
N GLY A 154 20.81 -7.56 -12.75
CA GLY A 154 19.69 -7.55 -13.69
C GLY A 154 18.92 -8.87 -13.72
N GLU A 155 19.01 -9.67 -12.65
CA GLU A 155 18.20 -10.87 -12.48
C GLU A 155 16.75 -10.51 -12.10
N GLU A 156 15.81 -11.34 -12.53
CA GLU A 156 14.39 -11.17 -12.24
C GLU A 156 14.11 -11.48 -10.77
N ILE A 157 13.61 -10.48 -10.01
CA ILE A 157 13.23 -10.64 -8.61
C ILE A 157 11.81 -11.19 -8.56
N THR A 158 11.67 -12.45 -8.17
CA THR A 158 10.38 -13.13 -8.08
C THR A 158 9.67 -12.88 -6.76
N LEU A 159 8.35 -13.06 -6.73
CA LEU A 159 7.49 -12.98 -5.54
C LEU A 159 8.04 -13.75 -4.32
N SER A 160 8.60 -14.92 -4.53
CA SER A 160 9.17 -15.74 -3.45
C SER A 160 10.35 -15.04 -2.77
N LEU A 161 11.11 -14.22 -3.49
CA LEU A 161 12.24 -13.46 -2.96
C LEU A 161 11.75 -12.23 -2.20
N ILE A 162 10.67 -11.58 -2.64
CA ILE A 162 10.03 -10.46 -1.94
C ILE A 162 9.48 -10.91 -0.57
N HIS A 163 8.91 -12.11 -0.48
CA HIS A 163 8.42 -12.67 0.79
C HIS A 163 9.53 -13.03 1.79
N ILE A 164 10.74 -13.32 1.33
CA ILE A 164 11.89 -13.64 2.18
C ILE A 164 12.44 -12.39 2.87
N SER A 165 12.25 -11.21 2.28
CA SER A 165 12.75 -9.93 2.82
C SER A 165 11.89 -9.35 3.96
N GLU A 166 10.84 -10.03 4.41
CA GLU A 166 10.12 -9.60 5.61
C GLU A 166 11.08 -9.61 6.82
N PRO A 167 11.24 -8.47 7.52
CA PRO A 167 12.12 -8.42 8.68
C PRO A 167 11.59 -9.36 9.76
N THR A 168 12.26 -10.49 9.93
CA THR A 168 12.03 -11.35 11.09
C THR A 168 12.38 -10.53 12.33
N ARG A 169 11.37 -10.23 13.15
CA ARG A 169 11.60 -9.66 14.49
C ARG A 169 12.46 -10.63 15.31
N HIS A 170 13.64 -10.22 15.63
CA HIS A 170 14.42 -10.76 16.75
C HIS A 170 14.25 -9.89 17.97
#